data_2fd1240b248c5a4ea0f33c1cd75e0948
#
_entry.id   2fd1240b248c5a4ea0f33c1cd75e0948
#
_cell.length_a   1.000
_cell.length_b   1.000
_cell.length_c   1.000
_cell.angle_alpha   90.00
_cell.angle_beta   90.00
_cell.angle_gamma   90.00
#
_symmetry.space_group_name_H-M   'P 1'
#
loop_
_entity.id
_entity.type
_entity.pdbx_description
1 polymer ?
#
loop_
_entity_poly.entity_id
_entity_poly.type
_entity_poly.pdbx_seq_one_letter_code
_entity_poly.pdbx_strand_id
1 'polypeptide(L)'
;NILAMLDLAGIPFYSKDRDDRWPLIVAGGPCACNAEPIADFFDVIQLGEGENQLPAICAEIEKAKKEGISKKQLLLNIAKIPGVYIPAFYDVTYHEDGRVKAITPNEPGIPARITKAIIKDLNQFAPPTNFVVPMVGAIQDRASIEVLRGCVRGCRFCQAGFLYRP
;
A
#
# COMPACT_ATOMS: atom_id res chain seq x y z
N ASN A 1 7.88 -1.96 14.08
CA ASN A 1 8.58 -0.69 13.74
C ASN A 1 7.62 0.44 13.29
N ILE A 2 6.43 0.14 12.72
CA ILE A 2 5.49 1.16 12.18
C ILE A 2 5.11 2.16 13.29
N LEU A 3 4.61 1.68 14.42
CA LEU A 3 4.19 2.56 15.53
C LEU A 3 5.37 3.38 16.08
N ALA A 4 6.54 2.77 16.23
CA ALA A 4 7.72 3.48 16.68
C ALA A 4 8.15 4.59 15.71
N MET A 5 7.98 4.39 14.40
CA MET A 5 8.26 5.43 13.39
C MET A 5 7.25 6.58 13.47
N LEU A 6 5.96 6.28 13.66
CA LEU A 6 4.94 7.32 13.83
C LEU A 6 5.16 8.11 15.12
N ASP A 7 5.51 7.43 16.20
CA ASP A 7 5.83 8.05 17.49
C ASP A 7 7.01 9.01 17.39
N LEU A 8 8.12 8.56 16.82
CA LEU A 8 9.31 9.37 16.59
C LEU A 8 9.05 10.59 15.69
N ALA A 9 8.11 10.45 14.76
CA ALA A 9 7.69 11.53 13.87
C ALA A 9 6.64 12.47 14.50
N GLY A 10 6.16 12.17 15.70
CA GLY A 10 5.07 12.91 16.34
C GLY A 10 3.73 12.81 15.61
N ILE A 11 3.53 11.75 14.81
CA ILE A 11 2.32 11.55 14.00
C ILE A 11 1.33 10.68 14.78
N PRO A 12 0.03 11.04 14.86
CA PRO A 12 -0.98 10.20 15.50
C PRO A 12 -1.02 8.80 14.89
N PHE A 13 -1.10 7.77 15.74
CA PHE A 13 -1.05 6.37 15.29
C PHE A 13 -2.22 6.02 14.37
N TYR A 14 -3.44 6.34 14.79
CA TYR A 14 -4.63 5.96 14.04
C TYR A 14 -4.93 6.95 12.92
N SER A 15 -5.30 6.43 11.76
CA SER A 15 -5.65 7.24 10.59
C SER A 15 -6.85 8.17 10.87
N LYS A 16 -7.79 7.72 11.70
CA LYS A 16 -8.96 8.51 12.11
C LYS A 16 -8.63 9.77 12.92
N ASP A 17 -7.46 9.80 13.57
CA ASP A 17 -6.99 10.91 14.41
C ASP A 17 -6.15 11.92 13.60
N ARG A 18 -5.91 11.63 12.30
CA ARG A 18 -5.17 12.51 11.39
C ARG A 18 -6.11 13.27 10.47
N ASP A 19 -6.17 14.57 10.66
CA ASP A 19 -6.89 15.52 9.80
C ASP A 19 -6.02 16.00 8.60
N ASP A 20 -6.48 17.04 7.89
CA ASP A 20 -5.83 17.59 6.70
C ASP A 20 -4.43 18.18 6.96
N ARG A 21 -4.05 18.41 8.23
CA ARG A 21 -2.72 18.91 8.61
C ARG A 21 -1.65 17.84 8.60
N TRP A 22 -2.03 16.58 8.67
CA TRP A 22 -1.11 15.45 8.71
C TRP A 22 -0.82 14.88 7.33
N PRO A 23 0.38 14.35 7.10
CA PRO A 23 0.65 13.64 5.87
C PRO A 23 -0.20 12.36 5.76
N LEU A 24 -0.51 11.93 4.54
CA LEU A 24 -1.07 10.61 4.32
C LEU A 24 -0.02 9.53 4.60
N ILE A 25 -0.39 8.56 5.40
CA ILE A 25 0.43 7.40 5.69
C ILE A 25 0.03 6.27 4.74
N VAL A 26 0.98 5.90 3.87
CA VAL A 26 0.75 4.93 2.80
C VAL A 26 1.53 3.67 3.08
N ALA A 27 0.88 2.52 2.99
CA ALA A 27 1.51 1.20 3.04
C ALA A 27 1.57 0.54 1.67
N GLY A 28 2.54 -0.33 1.48
CA GLY A 28 2.69 -1.17 0.29
C GLY A 28 3.65 -2.34 0.54
N GLY A 29 3.91 -3.09 -0.50
CA GLY A 29 4.79 -4.26 -0.45
C GLY A 29 4.04 -5.57 -0.14
N PRO A 30 4.76 -6.72 -0.14
CA PRO A 30 4.13 -8.05 -0.03
C PRO A 30 3.29 -8.25 1.22
N CYS A 31 3.74 -7.72 2.37
CA CYS A 31 3.03 -7.87 3.64
C CYS A 31 1.71 -7.08 3.67
N ALA A 32 1.56 -6.02 2.86
CA ALA A 32 0.35 -5.23 2.78
C ALA A 32 -0.83 -5.99 2.17
N CYS A 33 -0.58 -7.13 1.50
CA CYS A 33 -1.65 -7.99 1.00
C CYS A 33 -2.52 -8.61 2.11
N ASN A 34 -2.02 -8.64 3.36
CA ASN A 34 -2.80 -8.92 4.55
C ASN A 34 -2.96 -7.61 5.35
N ALA A 35 -3.83 -6.74 4.89
CA ALA A 35 -3.93 -5.36 5.33
C ALA A 35 -4.56 -5.19 6.72
N GLU A 36 -5.57 -6.00 7.04
CA GLU A 36 -6.44 -5.78 8.22
C GLU A 36 -5.71 -5.65 9.57
N PRO A 37 -4.66 -6.42 9.88
CA PRO A 37 -3.94 -6.27 11.16
C PRO A 37 -3.29 -4.90 11.39
N ILE A 38 -3.10 -4.12 10.31
CA ILE A 38 -2.45 -2.81 10.33
C ILE A 38 -3.32 -1.70 9.74
N ALA A 39 -4.52 -2.02 9.31
CA ALA A 39 -5.41 -1.13 8.56
C ALA A 39 -5.66 0.22 9.27
N ASP A 40 -5.90 0.19 10.57
CA ASP A 40 -6.19 1.38 11.38
C ASP A 40 -5.07 2.44 11.37
N PHE A 41 -3.83 2.04 11.08
CA PHE A 41 -2.66 2.92 11.12
C PHE A 41 -2.37 3.58 9.77
N PHE A 42 -3.03 3.18 8.69
CA PHE A 42 -2.77 3.67 7.35
C PHE A 42 -3.98 4.39 6.74
N ASP A 43 -3.71 5.47 6.02
CA ASP A 43 -4.73 6.16 5.24
C ASP A 43 -4.97 5.46 3.89
N VAL A 44 -3.90 4.91 3.31
CA VAL A 44 -3.90 4.26 2.00
C VAL A 44 -3.05 2.99 2.06
N ILE A 45 -3.56 1.89 1.55
CA ILE A 45 -2.80 0.64 1.39
C ILE A 45 -2.81 0.26 -0.08
N GLN A 46 -1.62 0.22 -0.68
CA GLN A 46 -1.43 -0.19 -2.07
C GLN A 46 -1.15 -1.70 -2.11
N LEU A 47 -1.99 -2.45 -2.82
CA LEU A 47 -1.93 -3.89 -2.95
C LEU A 47 -1.31 -4.29 -4.28
N GLY A 48 -0.24 -5.07 -4.23
CA GLY A 48 0.48 -5.54 -5.41
C GLY A 48 1.65 -4.65 -5.81
N GLU A 49 1.89 -4.52 -7.10
CA GLU A 49 3.03 -3.80 -7.69
C GLU A 49 2.74 -2.30 -7.76
N GLY A 50 3.75 -1.48 -7.44
CA GLY A 50 3.56 -0.06 -7.16
C GLY A 50 3.92 0.89 -8.29
N GLU A 51 4.54 0.42 -9.36
CA GLU A 51 5.16 1.25 -10.38
C GLU A 51 4.18 2.20 -11.08
N ASN A 52 2.95 1.77 -11.31
CA ASN A 52 1.88 2.61 -11.87
C ASN A 52 1.06 3.30 -10.76
N GLN A 53 0.80 2.60 -9.66
CA GLN A 53 -0.10 3.04 -8.60
C GLN A 53 0.50 4.17 -7.77
N LEU A 54 1.77 4.04 -7.38
CA LEU A 54 2.40 5.07 -6.55
C LEU A 54 2.51 6.43 -7.26
N PRO A 55 2.94 6.51 -8.52
CA PRO A 55 2.87 7.77 -9.27
C PRO A 55 1.46 8.33 -9.39
N ALA A 56 0.45 7.47 -9.60
CA ALA A 56 -0.95 7.91 -9.66
C ALA A 56 -1.46 8.47 -8.33
N ILE A 57 -1.11 7.82 -7.20
CA ILE A 57 -1.41 8.33 -5.86
C ILE A 57 -0.73 9.70 -5.64
N CYS A 58 0.55 9.83 -6.00
CA CYS A 58 1.28 11.08 -5.87
C CYS A 58 0.66 12.21 -6.71
N ALA A 59 0.20 11.90 -7.93
CA ALA A 59 -0.46 12.86 -8.80
C ALA A 59 -1.78 13.38 -8.19
N GLU A 60 -2.59 12.50 -7.59
CA GLU A 60 -3.82 12.91 -6.88
C GLU A 60 -3.51 13.77 -5.66
N ILE A 61 -2.44 13.46 -4.91
CA ILE A 61 -2.00 14.26 -3.76
C ILE A 61 -1.55 15.66 -4.23
N GLU A 62 -0.76 15.71 -5.30
CA GLU A 62 -0.30 16.99 -5.88
C GLU A 62 -1.47 17.86 -6.34
N LYS A 63 -2.42 17.25 -7.05
CA LYS A 63 -3.64 17.90 -7.50
C LYS A 63 -4.46 18.43 -6.32
N ALA A 64 -4.66 17.61 -5.29
CA ALA A 64 -5.40 18.01 -4.10
C ALA A 64 -4.77 19.21 -3.38
N LYS A 65 -3.44 19.25 -3.29
CA LYS A 65 -2.72 20.40 -2.72
C LYS A 65 -2.91 21.68 -3.54
N LYS A 66 -2.92 21.59 -4.88
CA LYS A 66 -3.13 22.74 -5.77
C LYS A 66 -4.56 23.26 -5.72
N GLU A 67 -5.54 22.37 -5.62
CA GLU A 67 -6.96 22.69 -5.71
C GLU A 67 -7.63 22.89 -4.33
N GLY A 68 -6.91 22.66 -3.23
CA GLY A 68 -7.46 22.76 -1.87
C GLY A 68 -8.52 21.69 -1.56
N ILE A 69 -8.37 20.50 -2.13
CA ILE A 69 -9.31 19.38 -1.95
C ILE A 69 -9.16 18.80 -0.55
N SER A 70 -10.28 18.53 0.15
CA SER A 70 -10.26 17.91 1.47
C SER A 70 -9.70 16.49 1.46
N LYS A 71 -9.17 16.03 2.59
CA LYS A 71 -8.63 14.67 2.76
C LYS A 71 -9.64 13.60 2.34
N LYS A 72 -10.93 13.74 2.76
CA LYS A 72 -11.96 12.77 2.39
C LYS A 72 -12.12 12.67 0.87
N GLN A 73 -12.20 13.80 0.17
CA GLN A 73 -12.35 13.81 -1.29
C GLN A 73 -11.09 13.27 -1.99
N LEU A 74 -9.90 13.59 -1.47
CA LEU A 74 -8.64 13.03 -1.96
C LEU A 74 -8.63 11.50 -1.84
N LEU A 75 -9.01 10.96 -0.68
CA LEU A 75 -9.09 9.52 -0.47
C LEU A 75 -10.12 8.85 -1.39
N LEU A 76 -11.27 9.50 -1.65
CA LEU A 76 -12.25 9.01 -2.63
C LEU A 76 -11.69 8.99 -4.06
N ASN A 77 -10.86 9.95 -4.43
CA ASN A 77 -10.19 9.95 -5.72
C ASN A 77 -9.14 8.83 -5.81
N ILE A 78 -8.31 8.70 -4.78
CA ILE A 78 -7.27 7.66 -4.68
C ILE A 78 -7.89 6.25 -4.69
N ALA A 79 -9.06 6.06 -4.06
CA ALA A 79 -9.76 4.77 -4.03
C ALA A 79 -10.19 4.25 -5.43
N LYS A 80 -10.22 5.12 -6.45
CA LYS A 80 -10.51 4.74 -7.85
C LYS A 80 -9.30 4.11 -8.56
N ILE A 81 -8.11 4.25 -7.98
CA ILE A 81 -6.88 3.67 -8.56
C ILE A 81 -6.90 2.16 -8.32
N PRO A 82 -6.74 1.33 -9.36
CA PRO A 82 -6.72 -0.13 -9.21
C PRO A 82 -5.67 -0.59 -8.20
N GLY A 83 -6.02 -1.55 -7.34
CA GLY A 83 -5.11 -2.10 -6.34
C GLY A 83 -4.96 -1.23 -5.08
N VAL A 84 -5.71 -0.16 -4.95
CA VAL A 84 -5.68 0.69 -3.76
C VAL A 84 -6.82 0.33 -2.81
N TYR A 85 -6.48 0.14 -1.54
CA TYR A 85 -7.39 -0.08 -0.43
C TYR A 85 -7.34 1.12 0.53
N ILE A 86 -8.49 1.71 0.80
CA ILE A 86 -8.65 2.80 1.76
C ILE A 86 -9.40 2.24 2.97
N PRO A 87 -8.74 1.88 4.08
CA PRO A 87 -9.38 1.22 5.21
C PRO A 87 -10.60 1.97 5.75
N ALA A 88 -10.54 3.29 5.80
CA ALA A 88 -11.63 4.14 6.28
C ALA A 88 -12.96 3.99 5.51
N PHE A 89 -12.93 3.39 4.31
CA PHE A 89 -14.12 3.20 3.47
C PHE A 89 -14.70 1.78 3.55
N TYR A 90 -14.31 1.02 4.56
CA TYR A 90 -14.84 -0.33 4.79
C TYR A 90 -15.16 -0.54 6.27
N ASP A 91 -16.29 -1.18 6.51
CA ASP A 91 -16.69 -1.68 7.82
C ASP A 91 -16.33 -3.15 7.95
N VAL A 92 -15.61 -3.48 8.99
CA VAL A 92 -15.23 -4.85 9.32
C VAL A 92 -16.15 -5.35 10.43
N THR A 93 -16.84 -6.46 10.17
CA THR A 93 -17.67 -7.13 11.17
C THR A 93 -17.06 -8.44 11.58
N TYR A 94 -17.30 -8.87 12.82
CA TYR A 94 -16.70 -10.05 13.41
C TYR A 94 -17.77 -11.05 13.86
N HIS A 95 -17.42 -12.33 13.88
CA HIS A 95 -18.15 -13.36 14.58
C HIS A 95 -17.91 -13.25 16.08
N GLU A 96 -18.73 -13.96 16.87
CA GLU A 96 -18.59 -14.00 18.34
C GLU A 96 -17.23 -14.53 18.80
N ASP A 97 -16.57 -15.37 18.00
CA ASP A 97 -15.25 -15.94 18.25
C ASP A 97 -14.09 -15.01 17.79
N GLY A 98 -14.37 -13.78 17.35
CA GLY A 98 -13.38 -12.79 16.93
C GLY A 98 -12.86 -12.95 15.50
N ARG A 99 -13.31 -13.94 14.73
CA ARG A 99 -12.95 -14.07 13.31
C ARG A 99 -13.69 -13.01 12.47
N VAL A 100 -13.03 -12.49 11.46
CA VAL A 100 -13.65 -11.58 10.48
C VAL A 100 -14.84 -12.27 9.82
N LYS A 101 -16.01 -11.65 9.91
CA LYS A 101 -17.26 -12.12 9.30
C LYS A 101 -17.43 -11.53 7.90
N ALA A 102 -17.28 -10.22 7.78
CA ALA A 102 -17.39 -9.52 6.51
C ALA A 102 -16.58 -8.22 6.54
N ILE A 103 -16.15 -7.79 5.35
CA ILE A 103 -15.57 -6.49 5.07
C ILE A 103 -16.45 -5.87 3.99
N THR A 104 -17.15 -4.78 4.30
CA THR A 104 -18.15 -4.18 3.42
C THR A 104 -17.86 -2.71 3.17
N PRO A 105 -17.96 -2.21 1.92
CA PRO A 105 -17.82 -0.78 1.65
C PRO A 105 -18.89 0.02 2.40
N ASN A 106 -18.50 1.15 2.97
CA ASN A 106 -19.38 2.07 3.67
C ASN A 106 -19.59 3.41 2.93
N GLU A 107 -18.92 3.59 1.77
CA GLU A 107 -19.07 4.76 0.92
C GLU A 107 -19.53 4.37 -0.49
N PRO A 108 -20.40 5.17 -1.15
CA PRO A 108 -20.86 4.90 -2.52
C PRO A 108 -19.70 4.88 -3.53
N GLY A 109 -19.73 3.90 -4.44
CA GLY A 109 -18.73 3.78 -5.50
C GLY A 109 -17.44 3.09 -5.09
N ILE A 110 -17.28 2.69 -3.82
CA ILE A 110 -16.15 1.91 -3.36
C ILE A 110 -16.38 0.42 -3.71
N PRO A 111 -15.39 -0.26 -4.34
CA PRO A 111 -15.55 -1.64 -4.77
C PRO A 111 -15.62 -2.61 -3.57
N ALA A 112 -16.52 -3.58 -3.62
CA ALA A 112 -16.61 -4.62 -2.59
C ALA A 112 -15.38 -5.55 -2.56
N ARG A 113 -14.61 -5.59 -3.65
CA ARG A 113 -13.39 -6.39 -3.77
C ARG A 113 -12.31 -5.60 -4.50
N ILE A 114 -11.11 -5.60 -3.93
CA ILE A 114 -9.94 -4.99 -4.54
C ILE A 114 -9.06 -6.07 -5.15
N THR A 115 -8.76 -5.92 -6.44
CA THR A 115 -7.78 -6.77 -7.11
C THR A 115 -6.42 -6.11 -7.05
N LYS A 116 -5.42 -6.84 -6.57
CA LYS A 116 -4.05 -6.31 -6.50
C LYS A 116 -3.54 -5.89 -7.88
N ALA A 117 -2.73 -4.86 -7.91
CA ALA A 117 -2.06 -4.41 -9.12
C ALA A 117 -0.98 -5.40 -9.56
N ILE A 118 -0.90 -5.65 -10.87
CA ILE A 118 0.11 -6.51 -11.49
C ILE A 118 0.64 -5.80 -12.73
N ILE A 119 1.95 -5.76 -12.88
CA ILE A 119 2.63 -5.30 -14.09
C ILE A 119 2.75 -6.48 -15.05
N LYS A 120 2.16 -6.33 -16.23
CA LYS A 120 2.17 -7.38 -17.26
C LYS A 120 3.48 -7.46 -18.02
N ASP A 121 4.21 -6.36 -18.09
CA ASP A 121 5.47 -6.26 -18.81
C ASP A 121 6.46 -5.40 -18.02
N LEU A 122 7.45 -6.04 -17.42
CA LEU A 122 8.50 -5.37 -16.64
C LEU A 122 9.44 -4.52 -17.50
N ASN A 123 9.50 -4.76 -18.82
CA ASN A 123 10.35 -3.97 -19.72
C ASN A 123 9.88 -2.51 -19.85
N GLN A 124 8.63 -2.21 -19.45
CA GLN A 124 8.13 -0.83 -19.41
C GLN A 124 8.77 0.00 -18.31
N PHE A 125 9.44 -0.63 -17.35
CA PHE A 125 10.07 0.02 -16.22
C PHE A 125 11.57 -0.25 -16.24
N ALA A 126 12.33 0.74 -16.71
CA ALA A 126 13.78 0.64 -16.71
C ALA A 126 14.31 0.52 -15.26
N PRO A 127 15.23 -0.42 -14.98
CA PRO A 127 15.88 -0.47 -13.68
C PRO A 127 16.66 0.84 -13.45
N PRO A 128 16.77 1.33 -12.21
CA PRO A 128 17.59 2.50 -11.92
C PRO A 128 19.05 2.21 -12.29
N THR A 129 19.66 3.10 -13.06
CA THR A 129 21.06 2.99 -13.48
C THR A 129 22.01 3.77 -12.57
N ASN A 130 21.49 4.76 -11.85
CA ASN A 130 22.23 5.59 -10.91
C ASN A 130 21.80 5.24 -9.47
N PHE A 131 22.43 4.21 -8.91
CA PHE A 131 22.18 3.82 -7.54
C PHE A 131 22.83 4.80 -6.56
N VAL A 132 22.12 5.14 -5.50
CA VAL A 132 22.72 5.78 -4.33
C VAL A 132 23.51 4.72 -3.59
N VAL A 133 24.84 4.88 -3.56
CA VAL A 133 25.72 3.97 -2.83
C VAL A 133 25.94 4.47 -1.41
N PRO A 134 25.90 3.58 -0.39
CA PRO A 134 26.18 3.97 0.98
C PRO A 134 27.65 4.35 1.17
N MET A 135 27.90 5.35 2.00
CA MET A 135 29.27 5.73 2.38
C MET A 135 29.88 4.80 3.43
N VAL A 136 29.08 3.94 4.03
CA VAL A 136 29.52 2.93 5.00
C VAL A 136 29.35 1.55 4.39
N GLY A 137 30.17 0.58 4.84
CA GLY A 137 30.09 -0.80 4.36
C GLY A 137 28.68 -1.37 4.53
N ALA A 138 28.08 -1.82 3.43
CA ALA A 138 26.79 -2.49 3.45
C ALA A 138 26.97 -4.01 3.63
N ILE A 139 26.00 -4.67 4.29
CA ILE A 139 26.00 -6.13 4.47
C ILE A 139 26.00 -6.84 3.11
N GLN A 140 25.37 -6.23 2.11
CA GLN A 140 25.35 -6.74 0.73
C GLN A 140 25.90 -5.67 -0.21
N ASP A 141 27.22 -5.65 -0.34
CA ASP A 141 27.92 -4.74 -1.27
C ASP A 141 28.01 -5.39 -2.66
N ARG A 142 26.88 -5.32 -3.39
CA ARG A 142 26.77 -5.88 -4.75
C ARG A 142 25.67 -5.18 -5.55
N ALA A 143 25.80 -5.21 -6.87
CA ALA A 143 24.72 -4.86 -7.78
C ALA A 143 23.63 -5.95 -7.74
N SER A 144 22.38 -5.52 -7.67
CA SER A 144 21.22 -6.42 -7.74
C SER A 144 20.39 -6.09 -8.97
N ILE A 145 20.03 -7.11 -9.74
CA ILE A 145 19.20 -6.98 -10.94
C ILE A 145 17.96 -7.85 -10.76
N GLU A 146 16.79 -7.23 -10.93
CA GLU A 146 15.52 -7.96 -10.94
C GLU A 146 15.32 -8.64 -12.28
N VAL A 147 15.25 -9.97 -12.29
CA VAL A 147 15.06 -10.77 -13.53
C VAL A 147 13.64 -11.29 -13.67
N LEU A 148 12.91 -11.45 -12.56
CA LEU A 148 11.49 -11.84 -12.53
C LEU A 148 10.88 -11.55 -11.16
N ARG A 149 9.57 -11.50 -11.10
CA ARG A 149 8.79 -11.40 -9.86
C ARG A 149 7.97 -12.66 -9.62
N GLY A 150 7.87 -13.05 -8.34
CA GLY A 150 7.08 -14.18 -7.92
C GLY A 150 7.82 -15.51 -7.96
N CYS A 151 7.05 -16.57 -7.74
CA CYS A 151 7.58 -17.93 -7.71
C CYS A 151 6.53 -18.93 -8.20
N VAL A 152 6.95 -19.84 -9.09
CA VAL A 152 6.10 -20.93 -9.61
C VAL A 152 5.98 -22.11 -8.62
N ARG A 153 6.86 -22.19 -7.60
CA ARG A 153 6.84 -23.25 -6.62
C ARG A 153 5.64 -23.14 -5.68
N GLY A 154 5.15 -24.26 -5.21
CA GLY A 154 4.02 -24.35 -4.28
C GLY A 154 4.43 -24.77 -2.86
N CYS A 155 5.57 -24.29 -2.35
CA CYS A 155 6.07 -24.65 -1.02
C CYS A 155 5.05 -24.24 0.05
N ARG A 156 4.64 -25.17 0.92
CA ARG A 156 3.57 -24.95 1.90
C ARG A 156 3.88 -23.89 2.95
N PHE A 157 5.15 -23.66 3.24
CA PHE A 157 5.60 -22.66 4.20
C PHE A 157 5.83 -21.27 3.59
N CYS A 158 5.81 -21.12 2.26
CA CYS A 158 6.28 -19.91 1.59
C CYS A 158 5.11 -19.10 1.03
N GLN A 159 5.00 -17.85 1.47
CA GLN A 159 3.96 -16.94 1.02
C GLN A 159 4.21 -16.38 -0.40
N ALA A 160 5.46 -16.32 -0.85
CA ALA A 160 5.83 -15.69 -2.13
C ALA A 160 5.03 -16.25 -3.32
N GLY A 161 4.90 -17.57 -3.44
CA GLY A 161 4.15 -18.21 -4.53
C GLY A 161 2.62 -18.03 -4.47
N PHE A 162 2.10 -17.42 -3.39
CA PHE A 162 0.68 -17.08 -3.26
C PHE A 162 0.43 -15.60 -3.52
N LEU A 163 1.41 -14.74 -3.18
CA LEU A 163 1.29 -13.30 -3.40
C LEU A 163 1.66 -12.91 -4.83
N TYR A 164 2.71 -13.49 -5.37
CA TYR A 164 3.20 -13.18 -6.71
C TYR A 164 3.42 -14.46 -7.51
N ARG A 165 2.62 -14.65 -8.54
CA ARG A 165 2.84 -15.65 -9.59
C ARG A 165 3.47 -14.96 -10.80
N PRO A 166 4.52 -15.53 -11.40
CA PRO A 166 5.13 -14.98 -12.60
C PRO A 166 4.18 -15.05 -13.78
#